data_74cbeccda410c4d437a3ec61e8137685
#
_entry.id   74cbeccda410c4d437a3ec61e8137685
#
_cell.length_a   1.000
_cell.length_b   1.000
_cell.length_c   1.000
_cell.angle_alpha   90.00
_cell.angle_beta   90.00
_cell.angle_gamma   90.00
#
_symmetry.space_group_name_H-M   'P 1'
#
loop_
_entity.id
_entity.type
_entity.pdbx_description
1 polymer ?
#
loop_
_entity_poly.entity_id
_entity_poly.type
_entity_poly.pdbx_seq_one_letter_code
_entity_poly.pdbx_strand_id
1 'polypeptide(L)'
;MKNDMNPDGQSERAVQAAPEWPQTSSTNSWNVNLNNGNSNTNNRTNRNRVRPVCECSSADGPIAYDITLESLVEAFEDCLKAKLSSRDCLAFMGRYEEELRRLWLELRSGRYVPGRSKCFVVRWPVKREVFAADFADRVVHHWWALRVNPLLEDLFTEQGNVSKNCRRGEGTLKAVEAVQRMVDAHPDWWVGKFDFEGYFMNIDQQVLWEMMDEFMRSRYRGADLDAVLWVTRTIIFHRPQDSCLLRSPRSAWLDIPPRKTLFSQPEGKGCAIGNLPSQLMANFYASAFDDFMRRQGITDYVRFVDDFVVVMPRREDVVRLIPRFRDFLREQLHIRLHPKKIYVQPVRHGVLYVGAFIQPGRTYIGNRTRGRYVDCLRHFNRLAAEGHALEHLEAFVSSMNSYLGLMRHHRSYRIRRRLLKEMHAEWWKYVTVEGHVEKLRIKKRWRQGERWRQAVKDGSYARVLMPEIC
;
A
#
# COMPACT_ATOMS: atom_id res chain seq x y z
N MET A 1 -62.44 -21.09 11.44
CA MET A 1 -63.10 -20.11 10.58
C MET A 1 -61.96 -19.30 9.94
N LYS A 2 -61.49 -19.64 8.73
CA LYS A 2 -61.95 -19.11 7.42
C LYS A 2 -61.98 -17.55 7.44
N ASN A 3 -61.22 -16.81 6.66
CA ASN A 3 -60.89 -16.80 5.22
C ASN A 3 -59.70 -15.86 5.01
N ASP A 4 -58.71 -16.18 4.21
CA ASP A 4 -58.55 -15.89 2.76
C ASP A 4 -58.73 -14.42 2.33
N MET A 5 -57.68 -13.79 1.83
CA MET A 5 -57.50 -13.42 0.41
C MET A 5 -56.28 -12.52 0.17
N ASN A 6 -55.41 -12.98 -0.73
CA ASN A 6 -54.49 -12.14 -1.50
C ASN A 6 -55.31 -11.51 -2.68
N PRO A 7 -54.97 -10.36 -3.19
CA PRO A 7 -54.51 -10.40 -4.57
C PRO A 7 -53.42 -9.37 -4.97
N ASP A 8 -52.60 -9.87 -5.81
CA ASP A 8 -51.76 -9.29 -6.86
C ASP A 8 -51.92 -7.82 -7.24
N GLY A 9 -50.73 -7.18 -7.36
CA GLY A 9 -50.55 -5.91 -8.04
C GLY A 9 -49.15 -5.83 -8.63
N GLN A 10 -48.91 -6.52 -9.75
CA GLN A 10 -47.72 -6.37 -10.58
C GLN A 10 -47.73 -4.98 -11.23
N SER A 11 -46.63 -4.24 -11.13
CA SER A 11 -46.25 -3.22 -12.10
C SER A 11 -44.85 -3.51 -12.62
N GLU A 12 -44.83 -4.08 -13.81
CA GLU A 12 -43.66 -4.16 -14.66
C GLU A 12 -43.13 -2.76 -14.94
N ARG A 13 -41.89 -2.48 -14.53
CA ARG A 13 -41.11 -1.40 -15.10
C ARG A 13 -39.99 -1.98 -15.95
N ALA A 14 -40.09 -1.65 -17.22
CA ALA A 14 -39.20 -1.99 -18.29
C ALA A 14 -37.71 -1.79 -17.90
N VAL A 15 -36.95 -2.87 -18.03
CA VAL A 15 -35.49 -2.85 -18.00
C VAL A 15 -35.04 -2.33 -19.37
N GLN A 16 -34.60 -1.07 -19.41
CA GLN A 16 -33.85 -0.55 -20.55
C GLN A 16 -32.49 -1.21 -20.60
N ALA A 17 -32.21 -1.87 -21.71
CA ALA A 17 -30.94 -2.49 -22.03
C ALA A 17 -29.83 -1.42 -22.04
N ALA A 18 -28.75 -1.71 -21.30
CA ALA A 18 -27.52 -0.93 -21.32
C ALA A 18 -26.75 -1.24 -22.61
N PRO A 19 -26.07 -0.23 -23.22
CA PRO A 19 -25.28 -0.45 -24.42
C PRO A 19 -24.06 -1.34 -24.13
N GLU A 20 -23.83 -2.30 -25.03
CA GLU A 20 -22.66 -3.16 -25.05
C GLU A 20 -21.38 -2.34 -25.31
N TRP A 21 -20.40 -2.47 -24.44
CA TRP A 21 -19.06 -1.90 -24.62
C TRP A 21 -18.08 -3.01 -25.05
N PRO A 22 -17.16 -2.73 -25.96
CA PRO A 22 -16.22 -3.74 -26.44
C PRO A 22 -15.34 -4.25 -25.31
N GLN A 23 -15.22 -5.56 -25.21
CA GLN A 23 -14.33 -6.26 -24.30
C GLN A 23 -12.89 -6.09 -24.76
N THR A 24 -12.14 -5.20 -24.14
CA THR A 24 -10.67 -5.21 -24.25
C THR A 24 -10.11 -5.98 -23.05
N SER A 25 -9.67 -7.19 -23.34
CA SER A 25 -8.90 -8.02 -22.42
C SER A 25 -7.48 -7.45 -22.28
N SER A 26 -7.22 -6.70 -21.22
CA SER A 26 -5.85 -6.46 -20.76
C SER A 26 -5.76 -6.77 -19.27
N THR A 27 -5.37 -7.99 -18.96
CA THR A 27 -4.98 -8.43 -17.62
C THR A 27 -3.60 -7.87 -17.28
N ASN A 28 -3.53 -6.62 -16.87
CA ASN A 28 -2.38 -6.10 -16.16
C ASN A 28 -2.64 -6.24 -14.66
N SER A 29 -2.13 -7.32 -14.08
CA SER A 29 -2.08 -7.51 -12.63
C SER A 29 -1.11 -6.52 -12.02
N TRP A 30 -1.63 -5.41 -11.50
CA TRP A 30 -0.88 -4.48 -10.67
C TRP A 30 -0.73 -5.09 -9.28
N ASN A 31 0.41 -5.71 -9.01
CA ASN A 31 0.81 -6.03 -7.65
C ASN A 31 1.17 -4.72 -6.92
N VAL A 32 0.21 -4.13 -6.25
CA VAL A 32 0.49 -3.13 -5.22
C VAL A 32 1.01 -3.89 -4.01
N ASN A 33 2.33 -4.07 -3.96
CA ASN A 33 3.00 -4.71 -2.84
C ASN A 33 3.11 -3.70 -1.70
N LEU A 34 2.06 -3.60 -0.88
CA LEU A 34 1.99 -2.73 0.30
C LEU A 34 2.95 -3.17 1.43
N ASN A 35 3.72 -4.25 1.24
CA ASN A 35 4.48 -4.88 2.31
C ASN A 35 5.98 -5.08 2.04
N ASN A 36 6.54 -4.58 0.94
CA ASN A 36 7.96 -4.78 0.70
C ASN A 36 8.70 -3.45 0.55
N GLY A 37 9.21 -2.94 1.65
CA GLY A 37 10.35 -2.02 1.68
C GLY A 37 11.68 -2.71 1.34
N ASN A 38 11.73 -3.53 0.31
CA ASN A 38 12.98 -4.07 -0.24
C ASN A 38 13.29 -3.36 -1.56
N SER A 39 14.01 -2.26 -1.47
CA SER A 39 14.79 -1.77 -2.58
C SER A 39 16.01 -2.70 -2.75
N ASN A 40 15.95 -3.62 -3.71
CA ASN A 40 17.15 -4.22 -4.23
C ASN A 40 17.95 -3.13 -4.94
N THR A 41 18.97 -2.62 -4.26
CA THR A 41 20.02 -1.80 -4.84
C THR A 41 20.86 -2.67 -5.77
N ASN A 42 20.46 -2.82 -7.01
CA ASN A 42 21.40 -3.16 -8.07
C ASN A 42 21.97 -1.84 -8.58
N ASN A 43 23.20 -1.58 -8.15
CA ASN A 43 24.07 -0.56 -8.73
C ASN A 43 24.13 -0.73 -10.24
N ARG A 44 23.47 0.15 -10.97
CA ARG A 44 23.84 0.55 -12.32
C ARG A 44 23.96 2.06 -12.32
N THR A 45 25.19 2.50 -12.16
CA THR A 45 25.66 3.84 -12.49
C THR A 45 25.47 4.07 -13.98
N ASN A 46 24.32 4.62 -14.36
CA ASN A 46 24.18 5.41 -15.56
C ASN A 46 23.57 6.74 -15.14
N ARG A 47 24.46 7.67 -14.81
CA ARG A 47 24.15 9.06 -14.59
C ARG A 47 23.92 9.72 -15.97
N ASN A 48 22.75 9.53 -16.55
CA ASN A 48 22.23 10.52 -17.47
C ASN A 48 21.73 11.67 -16.62
N ARG A 49 22.60 12.66 -16.37
CA ARG A 49 22.20 13.92 -15.75
C ARG A 49 21.21 14.59 -16.68
N VAL A 50 19.95 14.69 -16.25
CA VAL A 50 19.01 15.64 -16.79
C VAL A 50 19.63 17.02 -16.55
N ARG A 51 20.05 17.71 -17.59
CA ARG A 51 20.53 19.09 -17.47
C ARG A 51 19.30 19.99 -17.43
N PRO A 52 19.13 20.83 -16.42
CA PRO A 52 18.10 21.86 -16.44
C PRO A 52 18.46 22.85 -17.57
N VAL A 53 17.62 22.92 -18.58
CA VAL A 53 17.67 23.94 -19.60
C VAL A 53 16.51 24.87 -19.34
N CYS A 54 16.74 25.96 -18.63
CA CYS A 54 16.04 27.22 -18.88
C CYS A 54 16.58 28.37 -18.02
N GLU A 55 17.02 29.43 -18.67
CA GLU A 55 17.08 30.76 -18.09
C GLU A 55 15.64 31.28 -17.91
N CYS A 56 15.28 31.66 -16.67
CA CYS A 56 13.96 32.19 -16.35
C CYS A 56 13.79 33.56 -17.00
N SER A 57 12.88 33.70 -17.95
CA SER A 57 12.42 35.00 -18.42
C SER A 57 11.39 35.58 -17.44
N SER A 58 11.38 36.92 -17.27
CA SER A 58 10.51 37.71 -16.37
C SER A 58 8.99 37.63 -16.66
N ALA A 59 8.56 36.70 -17.51
CA ALA A 59 7.15 36.42 -17.85
C ALA A 59 6.44 35.43 -16.93
N ASP A 60 7.14 34.91 -15.92
CA ASP A 60 6.60 33.92 -14.99
C ASP A 60 5.86 34.62 -13.85
N GLY A 61 4.57 34.73 -13.87
CA GLY A 61 3.61 35.33 -12.92
C GLY A 61 4.04 35.53 -11.45
N PRO A 62 3.20 36.06 -10.56
CA PRO A 62 3.60 36.36 -9.19
C PRO A 62 4.07 35.12 -8.46
N ILE A 63 5.22 35.20 -7.76
CA ILE A 63 5.76 34.16 -6.90
C ILE A 63 4.96 34.16 -5.61
N ALA A 64 4.21 33.09 -5.33
CA ALA A 64 3.53 32.89 -4.07
C ALA A 64 4.36 31.99 -3.13
N TYR A 65 5.12 31.03 -3.72
CA TYR A 65 5.88 30.04 -2.95
C TYR A 65 7.30 29.85 -3.51
N ASP A 66 8.27 29.67 -2.62
CA ASP A 66 9.66 29.37 -2.97
C ASP A 66 9.82 27.88 -3.31
N ILE A 67 9.54 27.54 -4.56
CA ILE A 67 9.71 26.19 -5.11
C ILE A 67 10.62 26.31 -6.34
N THR A 68 11.76 25.62 -6.31
CA THR A 68 12.70 25.62 -7.43
C THR A 68 12.41 24.49 -8.43
N LEU A 69 12.73 24.71 -9.69
CA LEU A 69 12.57 23.68 -10.74
C LEU A 69 13.46 22.47 -10.46
N GLU A 70 14.68 22.69 -9.96
CA GLU A 70 15.64 21.65 -9.59
C GLU A 70 15.05 20.70 -8.56
N SER A 71 14.31 21.25 -7.58
CA SER A 71 13.67 20.44 -6.53
C SER A 71 12.55 19.56 -7.07
N LEU A 72 11.86 19.97 -8.13
CA LEU A 72 10.89 19.14 -8.84
C LEU A 72 11.55 18.10 -9.73
N VAL A 73 12.69 18.40 -10.34
CA VAL A 73 13.49 17.42 -11.09
C VAL A 73 13.96 16.31 -10.15
N GLU A 74 14.46 16.64 -8.96
CA GLU A 74 14.84 15.65 -7.94
C GLU A 74 13.65 14.76 -7.57
N ALA A 75 12.49 15.35 -7.34
CA ALA A 75 11.26 14.61 -7.01
C ALA A 75 10.80 13.70 -8.16
N PHE A 76 10.92 14.16 -9.39
CA PHE A 76 10.64 13.38 -10.59
C PHE A 76 11.59 12.17 -10.70
N GLU A 77 12.89 12.37 -10.54
CA GLU A 77 13.89 11.29 -10.53
C GLU A 77 13.60 10.26 -9.41
N ASP A 78 13.21 10.72 -8.23
CA ASP A 78 12.81 9.82 -7.14
C ASP A 78 11.54 9.04 -7.48
N CYS A 79 10.55 9.68 -8.09
CA CYS A 79 9.32 9.04 -8.55
C CYS A 79 9.59 7.96 -9.61
N LEU A 80 10.57 8.17 -10.51
CA LEU A 80 10.94 7.22 -11.56
C LEU A 80 11.48 5.90 -11.01
N LYS A 81 12.18 5.88 -9.89
CA LYS A 81 12.82 4.69 -9.31
C LYS A 81 11.88 3.49 -9.17
N ALA A 82 10.58 3.73 -9.00
CA ALA A 82 9.58 2.68 -8.78
C ALA A 82 8.55 2.52 -9.90
N LYS A 83 8.58 3.32 -10.99
CA LYS A 83 7.44 3.46 -11.93
C LYS A 83 7.79 3.44 -13.41
N LEU A 84 9.03 3.20 -13.81
CA LEU A 84 9.55 3.29 -15.19
C LEU A 84 8.72 2.52 -16.24
N SER A 85 7.97 1.48 -15.85
CA SER A 85 7.20 0.65 -16.79
C SER A 85 5.72 1.05 -16.92
N SER A 86 5.26 2.08 -16.20
CA SER A 86 3.84 2.46 -16.26
C SER A 86 3.54 3.36 -17.46
N ARG A 87 2.42 3.14 -18.15
CA ARG A 87 2.00 3.96 -19.30
C ARG A 87 1.97 5.46 -18.98
N ASP A 88 1.50 5.83 -17.79
CA ASP A 88 1.44 7.23 -17.35
C ASP A 88 2.82 7.84 -17.16
N CYS A 89 3.76 7.07 -16.63
CA CYS A 89 5.15 7.48 -16.51
C CYS A 89 5.78 7.70 -17.89
N LEU A 90 5.59 6.75 -18.82
CA LEU A 90 6.13 6.86 -20.18
C LEU A 90 5.53 8.06 -20.94
N ALA A 91 4.24 8.30 -20.78
CA ALA A 91 3.57 9.46 -21.38
C ALA A 91 4.12 10.79 -20.85
N PHE A 92 4.33 10.88 -19.52
CA PHE A 92 4.94 12.05 -18.88
C PHE A 92 6.39 12.24 -19.35
N MET A 93 7.18 11.15 -19.38
CA MET A 93 8.58 11.18 -19.84
C MET A 93 8.73 11.69 -21.29
N GLY A 94 7.75 11.41 -22.15
CA GLY A 94 7.76 11.91 -23.54
C GLY A 94 7.70 13.44 -23.66
N ARG A 95 7.29 14.14 -22.60
CA ARG A 95 7.16 15.61 -22.53
C ARG A 95 7.61 16.15 -21.19
N TYR A 96 8.56 15.51 -20.53
CA TYR A 96 8.90 15.78 -19.13
C TYR A 96 9.34 17.23 -18.86
N GLU A 97 10.04 17.87 -19.78
CA GLU A 97 10.49 19.26 -19.63
C GLU A 97 9.30 20.22 -19.59
N GLU A 98 8.37 20.07 -20.52
CA GLU A 98 7.14 20.87 -20.61
C GLU A 98 6.25 20.63 -19.38
N GLU A 99 6.04 19.37 -19.01
CA GLU A 99 5.20 18.99 -17.89
C GLU A 99 5.80 19.45 -16.53
N LEU A 100 7.10 19.31 -16.33
CA LEU A 100 7.77 19.81 -15.12
C LEU A 100 7.75 21.33 -15.05
N ARG A 101 7.98 22.04 -16.17
CA ARG A 101 7.88 23.50 -16.21
C ARG A 101 6.46 23.98 -15.89
N ARG A 102 5.45 23.37 -16.50
CA ARG A 102 4.04 23.67 -16.21
C ARG A 102 3.73 23.48 -14.72
N LEU A 103 4.09 22.30 -14.18
CA LEU A 103 3.87 21.94 -12.78
C LEU A 103 4.59 22.91 -11.83
N TRP A 104 5.83 23.28 -12.14
CA TRP A 104 6.58 24.25 -11.39
C TRP A 104 5.91 25.64 -11.35
N LEU A 105 5.41 26.12 -12.50
CA LEU A 105 4.69 27.41 -12.57
C LEU A 105 3.40 27.37 -11.76
N GLU A 106 2.63 26.28 -11.84
CA GLU A 106 1.42 26.09 -11.05
C GLU A 106 1.71 26.08 -9.55
N LEU A 107 2.74 25.36 -9.11
CA LEU A 107 3.14 25.29 -7.71
C LEU A 107 3.67 26.61 -7.19
N ARG A 108 4.60 27.23 -7.92
CA ARG A 108 5.21 28.50 -7.55
C ARG A 108 4.18 29.65 -7.45
N SER A 109 3.16 29.65 -8.30
CA SER A 109 2.10 30.66 -8.28
C SER A 109 0.94 30.35 -7.34
N GLY A 110 0.97 29.22 -6.61
CA GLY A 110 -0.13 28.80 -5.73
C GLY A 110 -1.40 28.34 -6.47
N ARG A 111 -1.31 28.05 -7.76
CA ARG A 111 -2.45 27.63 -8.62
C ARG A 111 -2.53 26.13 -8.86
N TYR A 112 -1.59 25.37 -8.32
CA TYR A 112 -1.64 23.91 -8.45
C TYR A 112 -2.93 23.33 -7.86
N VAL A 113 -3.61 22.52 -8.63
CA VAL A 113 -4.77 21.73 -8.23
C VAL A 113 -4.52 20.27 -8.60
N PRO A 114 -4.67 19.32 -7.66
CA PRO A 114 -4.49 17.91 -7.97
C PRO A 114 -5.40 17.42 -9.11
N GLY A 115 -4.81 16.64 -10.00
CA GLY A 115 -5.51 16.07 -11.15
C GLY A 115 -6.45 14.91 -10.76
N ARG A 116 -7.10 14.33 -11.78
CA ARG A 116 -8.06 13.24 -11.58
C ARG A 116 -7.36 11.92 -11.28
N SER A 117 -7.56 11.40 -10.09
CA SER A 117 -7.08 10.07 -9.70
C SER A 117 -7.78 8.95 -10.47
N LYS A 118 -7.08 7.85 -10.73
CA LYS A 118 -7.66 6.59 -11.22
C LYS A 118 -8.11 5.76 -10.04
N CYS A 119 -9.41 5.45 -9.95
CA CYS A 119 -9.97 4.66 -8.86
C CYS A 119 -10.30 3.24 -9.35
N PHE A 120 -9.82 2.23 -8.62
CA PHE A 120 -10.06 0.82 -8.92
C PHE A 120 -10.14 -0.03 -7.65
N VAL A 121 -10.77 -1.22 -7.79
CA VAL A 121 -10.90 -2.17 -6.68
C VAL A 121 -9.85 -3.27 -6.81
N VAL A 122 -9.01 -3.39 -5.78
CA VAL A 122 -8.09 -4.51 -5.61
C VAL A 122 -8.82 -5.60 -4.80
N ARG A 123 -8.83 -6.84 -5.32
CA ARG A 123 -9.51 -7.98 -4.67
C ARG A 123 -8.64 -8.69 -3.64
N TRP A 124 -7.33 -8.67 -3.82
CA TRP A 124 -6.36 -9.39 -2.99
C TRP A 124 -5.33 -8.46 -2.36
N PRO A 125 -4.85 -8.73 -1.13
CA PRO A 125 -5.26 -9.79 -0.20
C PRO A 125 -6.60 -9.51 0.51
N VAL A 126 -7.10 -8.27 0.49
CA VAL A 126 -8.40 -7.85 1.01
C VAL A 126 -9.01 -6.90 -0.01
N LYS A 127 -10.30 -7.09 -0.30
CA LYS A 127 -11.03 -6.22 -1.21
C LYS A 127 -11.05 -4.80 -0.67
N ARG A 128 -10.50 -3.87 -1.47
CA ARG A 128 -10.44 -2.43 -1.14
C ARG A 128 -10.36 -1.58 -2.39
N GLU A 129 -10.82 -0.36 -2.31
CA GLU A 129 -10.60 0.64 -3.33
C GLU A 129 -9.20 1.27 -3.20
N VAL A 130 -8.65 1.68 -4.33
CA VAL A 130 -7.36 2.34 -4.43
C VAL A 130 -7.51 3.54 -5.35
N PHE A 131 -7.02 4.69 -4.91
CA PHE A 131 -6.94 5.92 -5.67
C PHE A 131 -5.50 6.14 -6.10
N ALA A 132 -5.20 5.91 -7.37
CA ALA A 132 -3.90 6.18 -7.93
C ALA A 132 -3.90 7.60 -8.51
N ALA A 133 -3.14 8.49 -7.92
CA ALA A 133 -2.97 9.86 -8.38
C ALA A 133 -2.42 9.92 -9.82
N ASP A 134 -2.70 10.99 -10.55
CA ASP A 134 -2.06 11.30 -11.81
C ASP A 134 -0.53 11.34 -11.66
N PHE A 135 0.21 11.21 -12.76
CA PHE A 135 1.67 11.13 -12.66
C PHE A 135 2.29 12.47 -12.23
N ALA A 136 1.75 13.60 -12.69
CA ALA A 136 2.17 14.92 -12.24
C ALA A 136 1.97 15.09 -10.72
N ASP A 137 0.80 14.67 -10.20
CA ASP A 137 0.54 14.69 -8.75
C ASP A 137 1.52 13.80 -7.98
N ARG A 138 1.94 12.67 -8.56
CA ARG A 138 2.96 11.82 -7.91
C ARG A 138 4.30 12.52 -7.82
N VAL A 139 4.68 13.34 -8.78
CA VAL A 139 5.89 14.18 -8.68
C VAL A 139 5.75 15.14 -7.49
N VAL A 140 4.60 15.81 -7.33
CA VAL A 140 4.33 16.67 -6.16
C VAL A 140 4.35 15.86 -4.86
N HIS A 141 3.77 14.66 -4.86
CA HIS A 141 3.81 13.78 -3.69
C HIS A 141 5.24 13.39 -3.29
N HIS A 142 6.13 13.14 -4.26
CA HIS A 142 7.54 12.85 -4.02
C HIS A 142 8.28 14.11 -3.56
N TRP A 143 7.99 15.29 -4.16
CA TRP A 143 8.55 16.57 -3.72
C TRP A 143 8.24 16.83 -2.24
N TRP A 144 6.99 16.64 -1.84
CA TRP A 144 6.55 16.75 -0.46
C TRP A 144 7.23 15.71 0.44
N ALA A 145 7.24 14.44 0.01
CA ALA A 145 7.80 13.35 0.82
C ALA A 145 9.30 13.50 1.06
N LEU A 146 10.08 13.97 0.11
CA LEU A 146 11.52 14.22 0.27
C LEU A 146 11.82 15.25 1.37
N ARG A 147 10.88 16.16 1.63
CA ARG A 147 11.01 17.19 2.68
C ARG A 147 10.49 16.73 4.02
N VAL A 148 9.38 16.05 4.03
CA VAL A 148 8.66 15.72 5.26
C VAL A 148 9.12 14.39 5.87
N ASN A 149 9.40 13.38 5.03
CA ASN A 149 9.72 12.04 5.53
C ASN A 149 10.96 11.96 6.43
N PRO A 150 12.06 12.71 6.22
CA PRO A 150 13.18 12.71 7.17
C PRO A 150 12.76 13.12 8.58
N LEU A 151 11.94 14.15 8.71
CA LEU A 151 11.44 14.62 10.01
C LEU A 151 10.51 13.61 10.68
N LEU A 152 9.69 12.89 9.88
CA LEU A 152 8.84 11.82 10.39
C LEU A 152 9.68 10.64 10.89
N GLU A 153 10.76 10.28 10.19
CA GLU A 153 11.68 9.22 10.63
C GLU A 153 12.38 9.57 11.94
N ASP A 154 12.78 10.86 12.11
CA ASP A 154 13.33 11.35 13.38
C ASP A 154 12.30 11.23 14.50
N LEU A 155 11.05 11.69 14.29
CA LEU A 155 9.96 11.56 15.24
C LEU A 155 9.74 10.09 15.65
N PHE A 156 9.61 9.18 14.69
CA PHE A 156 9.39 7.76 14.99
C PHE A 156 10.56 7.12 15.72
N THR A 157 11.78 7.62 15.49
CA THR A 157 12.98 7.18 16.21
C THR A 157 12.98 7.67 17.66
N GLU A 158 12.62 8.93 17.90
CA GLU A 158 12.45 9.52 19.23
C GLU A 158 11.34 8.80 20.04
N GLN A 159 10.32 8.29 19.35
CA GLN A 159 9.26 7.48 19.94
C GLN A 159 9.64 6.00 20.17
N GLY A 160 10.91 5.64 20.04
CA GLY A 160 11.41 4.29 20.31
C GLY A 160 11.22 3.29 19.16
N ASN A 161 11.02 3.76 17.93
CA ASN A 161 10.84 2.92 16.75
C ASN A 161 9.69 1.89 16.88
N VAL A 162 8.63 2.23 17.57
CA VAL A 162 7.49 1.33 17.81
C VAL A 162 6.63 1.12 16.57
N SER A 163 6.56 2.12 15.67
CA SER A 163 5.87 2.02 14.39
C SER A 163 6.72 1.27 13.36
N LYS A 164 6.16 0.18 12.78
CA LYS A 164 6.85 -0.74 11.87
C LYS A 164 6.29 -0.73 10.45
N ASN A 165 5.49 0.27 10.09
CA ASN A 165 4.87 0.37 8.77
C ASN A 165 5.21 1.69 8.07
N CYS A 166 5.26 1.68 6.73
CA CYS A 166 5.49 2.86 5.89
C CYS A 166 6.78 3.62 6.25
N ARG A 167 7.82 2.92 6.68
CA ARG A 167 9.13 3.46 7.06
C ARG A 167 10.24 2.71 6.33
N ARG A 168 11.34 3.42 6.03
CA ARG A 168 12.49 2.82 5.36
C ARG A 168 13.19 1.83 6.30
N GLY A 169 13.43 0.61 5.81
CA GLY A 169 14.07 -0.46 6.61
C GLY A 169 13.13 -1.16 7.59
N GLU A 170 11.91 -0.69 7.77
CA GLU A 170 10.88 -1.33 8.60
C GLU A 170 9.89 -2.13 7.72
N GLY A 171 9.01 -2.88 8.33
CA GLY A 171 8.00 -3.67 7.62
C GLY A 171 7.50 -4.87 8.44
N THR A 172 6.76 -5.74 7.76
CA THR A 172 6.12 -6.92 8.39
C THR A 172 7.09 -7.78 9.19
N LEU A 173 8.31 -8.03 8.64
CA LEU A 173 9.30 -8.85 9.32
C LEU A 173 9.78 -8.17 10.62
N LYS A 174 10.09 -6.88 10.56
CA LYS A 174 10.51 -6.10 11.73
C LYS A 174 9.43 -6.02 12.80
N ALA A 175 8.16 -5.95 12.39
CA ALA A 175 7.04 -6.00 13.30
C ALA A 175 6.94 -7.37 14.01
N VAL A 176 7.10 -8.47 13.28
CA VAL A 176 7.13 -9.83 13.85
C VAL A 176 8.32 -10.00 14.79
N GLU A 177 9.52 -9.56 14.39
CA GLU A 177 10.74 -9.63 15.21
C GLU A 177 10.59 -8.81 16.51
N ALA A 178 9.91 -7.65 16.45
CA ALA A 178 9.66 -6.84 17.64
C ALA A 178 8.73 -7.55 18.62
N VAL A 179 7.61 -8.10 18.14
CA VAL A 179 6.70 -8.89 19.00
C VAL A 179 7.40 -10.15 19.52
N GLN A 180 8.22 -10.84 18.69
CA GLN A 180 8.95 -12.01 19.12
C GLN A 180 9.88 -11.69 20.31
N ARG A 181 10.61 -10.56 20.24
CA ARG A 181 11.47 -10.14 21.37
C ARG A 181 10.68 -9.91 22.66
N MET A 182 9.51 -9.24 22.56
CA MET A 182 8.66 -8.99 23.73
C MET A 182 8.14 -10.29 24.36
N VAL A 183 7.65 -11.23 23.54
CA VAL A 183 7.12 -12.50 24.04
C VAL A 183 8.21 -13.45 24.55
N ASP A 184 9.42 -13.37 23.99
CA ASP A 184 10.58 -14.16 24.44
C ASP A 184 11.13 -13.65 25.77
N ALA A 185 11.11 -12.32 25.97
CA ALA A 185 11.51 -11.71 27.25
C ALA A 185 10.53 -12.02 28.38
N HIS A 186 9.23 -12.17 28.06
CA HIS A 186 8.16 -12.27 29.03
C HIS A 186 7.18 -13.42 28.74
N PRO A 187 7.64 -14.71 28.75
CA PRO A 187 6.81 -15.86 28.34
C PRO A 187 5.59 -16.10 29.25
N ASP A 188 5.65 -15.67 30.50
CA ASP A 188 4.58 -15.85 31.52
C ASP A 188 3.64 -14.64 31.62
N TRP A 189 3.88 -13.59 30.85
CA TRP A 189 3.07 -12.38 30.84
C TRP A 189 1.82 -12.52 29.96
N TRP A 190 1.10 -11.43 29.78
CA TRP A 190 -0.11 -11.35 28.98
C TRP A 190 0.11 -10.47 27.76
N VAL A 191 -0.42 -10.92 26.64
CA VAL A 191 -0.40 -10.16 25.38
C VAL A 191 -1.80 -9.62 25.11
N GLY A 192 -1.86 -8.31 24.79
CA GLY A 192 -3.03 -7.64 24.23
C GLY A 192 -2.78 -7.32 22.77
N LYS A 193 -3.72 -7.67 21.89
CA LYS A 193 -3.72 -7.26 20.49
C LYS A 193 -4.99 -6.48 20.19
N PHE A 194 -4.83 -5.36 19.44
CA PHE A 194 -5.86 -4.38 19.16
C PHE A 194 -5.77 -3.88 17.72
N ASP A 195 -6.84 -3.19 17.27
CA ASP A 195 -6.93 -2.66 15.89
C ASP A 195 -7.78 -1.38 15.94
N PHE A 196 -7.41 -0.37 15.14
CA PHE A 196 -8.24 0.83 14.96
C PHE A 196 -9.37 0.53 13.98
N GLU A 197 -10.60 0.95 14.28
CA GLU A 197 -11.74 0.68 13.42
C GLU A 197 -11.71 1.54 12.15
N GLY A 198 -11.63 0.90 10.96
CA GLY A 198 -11.74 1.59 9.68
C GLY A 198 -10.74 2.73 9.50
N TYR A 199 -9.52 2.56 9.96
CA TYR A 199 -8.52 3.60 10.20
C TYR A 199 -8.43 4.66 9.10
N PHE A 200 -8.05 4.28 7.87
CA PHE A 200 -7.88 5.24 6.76
C PHE A 200 -9.14 6.03 6.43
N MET A 201 -10.31 5.43 6.61
CA MET A 201 -11.59 6.07 6.30
C MET A 201 -12.08 6.99 7.42
N ASN A 202 -11.53 6.86 8.63
CA ASN A 202 -11.90 7.65 9.79
C ASN A 202 -10.88 8.72 10.20
N ILE A 203 -9.74 8.83 9.49
CA ILE A 203 -8.78 9.91 9.73
C ILE A 203 -9.52 11.25 9.59
N ASP A 204 -9.45 12.06 10.63
CA ASP A 204 -9.99 13.42 10.65
C ASP A 204 -8.98 14.34 9.96
N GLN A 205 -9.38 14.93 8.84
CA GLN A 205 -8.50 15.77 8.01
C GLN A 205 -8.11 17.06 8.73
N GLN A 206 -9.02 17.61 9.55
CA GLN A 206 -8.72 18.83 10.30
C GLN A 206 -7.71 18.57 11.42
N VAL A 207 -7.93 17.51 12.20
CA VAL A 207 -6.97 17.09 13.25
C VAL A 207 -5.61 16.74 12.63
N LEU A 208 -5.60 16.00 11.51
CA LEU A 208 -4.36 15.69 10.80
C LEU A 208 -3.63 16.96 10.34
N TRP A 209 -4.38 17.95 9.82
CA TRP A 209 -3.80 19.21 9.39
C TRP A 209 -3.19 19.97 10.58
N GLU A 210 -3.91 20.12 11.68
CA GLU A 210 -3.43 20.82 12.88
C GLU A 210 -2.16 20.17 13.43
N MET A 211 -2.14 18.84 13.53
CA MET A 211 -0.94 18.10 13.94
C MET A 211 0.24 18.31 12.98
N MET A 212 0.00 18.30 11.66
CA MET A 212 1.06 18.49 10.65
C MET A 212 1.58 19.93 10.65
N ASP A 213 0.71 20.92 10.74
CA ASP A 213 1.11 22.35 10.78
C ASP A 213 2.00 22.63 11.99
N GLU A 214 1.57 22.22 13.21
CA GLU A 214 2.36 22.35 14.43
C GLU A 214 3.70 21.63 14.33
N PHE A 215 3.69 20.38 13.86
CA PHE A 215 4.89 19.57 13.70
C PHE A 215 5.87 20.19 12.73
N MET A 216 5.42 20.64 11.56
CA MET A 216 6.27 21.24 10.55
C MET A 216 6.84 22.57 11.01
N ARG A 217 6.04 23.46 11.61
CA ARG A 217 6.52 24.75 12.16
C ARG A 217 7.56 24.56 13.25
N SER A 218 7.42 23.51 14.06
CA SER A 218 8.37 23.24 15.16
C SER A 218 9.70 22.66 14.65
N ARG A 219 9.71 21.88 13.56
CA ARG A 219 10.87 21.07 13.16
C ARG A 219 11.49 21.42 11.81
N TYR A 220 10.68 21.86 10.86
CA TYR A 220 11.20 22.18 9.52
C TYR A 220 12.03 23.48 9.54
N ARG A 221 13.17 23.48 8.85
CA ARG A 221 14.11 24.63 8.83
C ARG A 221 14.40 25.10 7.41
N GLY A 222 13.74 24.55 6.39
CA GLY A 222 13.87 25.02 5.01
C GLY A 222 13.18 26.36 4.79
N ALA A 223 13.70 27.16 3.87
CA ALA A 223 13.10 28.46 3.49
C ALA A 223 11.74 28.26 2.79
N ASP A 224 11.48 27.06 2.27
CA ASP A 224 10.26 26.69 1.56
C ASP A 224 9.13 26.15 2.48
N LEU A 225 9.18 26.45 3.80
CA LEU A 225 8.18 25.98 4.78
C LEU A 225 6.74 26.30 4.35
N ASP A 226 6.48 27.53 3.91
CA ASP A 226 5.12 27.92 3.51
C ASP A 226 4.63 27.14 2.29
N ALA A 227 5.53 26.84 1.35
CA ALA A 227 5.22 25.97 0.22
C ALA A 227 4.89 24.55 0.67
N VAL A 228 5.70 23.99 1.59
CA VAL A 228 5.47 22.64 2.14
C VAL A 228 4.14 22.57 2.89
N LEU A 229 3.82 23.56 3.71
CA LEU A 229 2.55 23.65 4.43
C LEU A 229 1.36 23.76 3.46
N TRP A 230 1.45 24.59 2.44
CA TRP A 230 0.41 24.73 1.43
C TRP A 230 0.17 23.43 0.67
N VAL A 231 1.24 22.75 0.22
CA VAL A 231 1.14 21.44 -0.46
C VAL A 231 0.58 20.39 0.51
N THR A 232 1.01 20.38 1.78
CA THR A 232 0.47 19.48 2.81
C THR A 232 -1.03 19.64 2.95
N ARG A 233 -1.50 20.90 3.08
CA ARG A 233 -2.93 21.21 3.18
C ARG A 233 -3.69 20.78 1.93
N THR A 234 -3.14 21.04 0.75
CA THR A 234 -3.72 20.65 -0.54
C THR A 234 -3.89 19.14 -0.63
N ILE A 235 -2.90 18.35 -0.19
CA ILE A 235 -2.96 16.88 -0.19
C ILE A 235 -3.98 16.35 0.82
N ILE A 236 -4.01 16.91 2.05
CA ILE A 236 -4.92 16.46 3.12
C ILE A 236 -6.38 16.65 2.74
N PHE A 237 -6.73 17.83 2.22
CA PHE A 237 -8.12 18.19 1.92
C PHE A 237 -8.54 17.81 0.50
N HIS A 238 -7.63 17.26 -0.32
CA HIS A 238 -8.01 16.76 -1.64
C HIS A 238 -9.00 15.58 -1.52
N ARG A 239 -10.11 15.67 -2.25
CA ARG A 239 -11.17 14.66 -2.32
C ARG A 239 -11.16 13.95 -3.68
N PRO A 240 -10.29 12.95 -3.88
CA PRO A 240 -10.17 12.29 -5.18
C PRO A 240 -11.45 11.56 -5.61
N GLN A 241 -12.32 11.16 -4.67
CA GLN A 241 -13.59 10.50 -4.96
C GLN A 241 -14.57 11.38 -5.73
N ASP A 242 -14.47 12.71 -5.63
CA ASP A 242 -15.42 13.63 -6.26
C ASP A 242 -15.23 13.74 -7.79
N SER A 243 -14.03 13.42 -8.31
CA SER A 243 -13.70 13.59 -9.73
C SER A 243 -12.86 12.45 -10.33
N CYS A 244 -12.74 11.30 -9.69
CA CYS A 244 -11.86 10.21 -10.15
C CYS A 244 -12.36 9.53 -11.43
N LEU A 245 -11.41 8.86 -12.12
CA LEU A 245 -11.67 7.98 -13.26
C LEU A 245 -11.83 6.55 -12.75
N LEU A 246 -13.03 5.99 -12.81
CA LEU A 246 -13.27 4.59 -12.43
C LEU A 246 -12.64 3.65 -13.45
N ARG A 247 -11.79 2.73 -12.96
CA ARG A 247 -11.10 1.68 -13.76
C ARG A 247 -11.61 0.27 -13.48
N SER A 248 -12.47 0.13 -12.49
CA SER A 248 -13.22 -1.11 -12.22
C SER A 248 -14.70 -0.89 -12.50
N PRO A 249 -15.48 -1.91 -12.87
CA PRO A 249 -16.92 -1.78 -13.03
C PRO A 249 -17.57 -1.43 -11.68
N ARG A 250 -18.65 -0.67 -11.69
CA ARG A 250 -19.37 -0.24 -10.46
C ARG A 250 -19.76 -1.42 -9.55
N SER A 251 -20.08 -2.58 -10.16
CA SER A 251 -20.36 -3.82 -9.43
C SER A 251 -19.20 -4.28 -8.53
N ALA A 252 -17.97 -3.85 -8.80
CA ALA A 252 -16.84 -4.18 -7.95
C ALA A 252 -16.94 -3.57 -6.55
N TRP A 253 -17.73 -2.51 -6.35
CA TRP A 253 -17.93 -1.87 -5.04
C TRP A 253 -19.05 -2.49 -4.20
N LEU A 254 -19.94 -3.31 -4.78
CA LEU A 254 -21.14 -3.84 -4.10
C LEU A 254 -20.82 -4.54 -2.76
N ASP A 255 -19.70 -5.25 -2.66
CA ASP A 255 -19.31 -5.97 -1.43
C ASP A 255 -18.37 -5.15 -0.54
N ILE A 256 -18.10 -3.89 -0.85
CA ILE A 256 -17.30 -3.02 0.02
C ILE A 256 -18.26 -2.30 0.97
N PRO A 257 -18.18 -2.58 2.29
CA PRO A 257 -19.06 -1.90 3.24
C PRO A 257 -18.89 -0.37 3.18
N PRO A 258 -19.95 0.44 3.36
CA PRO A 258 -19.87 1.91 3.32
C PRO A 258 -18.78 2.51 4.21
N ARG A 259 -18.54 1.92 5.38
CA ARG A 259 -17.46 2.33 6.31
C ARG A 259 -16.04 2.05 5.80
N LYS A 260 -15.88 1.38 4.66
CA LYS A 260 -14.58 1.02 4.05
C LYS A 260 -14.38 1.60 2.67
N THR A 261 -15.24 2.48 2.24
CA THR A 261 -15.14 3.22 0.97
C THR A 261 -15.09 4.72 1.22
N LEU A 262 -14.23 5.42 0.53
CA LEU A 262 -14.09 6.86 0.62
C LEU A 262 -15.31 7.59 0.03
N PHE A 263 -16.01 6.98 -0.94
CA PHE A 263 -17.24 7.51 -1.52
C PHE A 263 -18.39 7.69 -0.51
N SER A 264 -18.34 6.98 0.62
CA SER A 264 -19.36 7.07 1.66
C SER A 264 -18.93 7.87 2.87
N GLN A 265 -17.71 8.43 2.86
CA GLN A 265 -17.25 9.23 4.00
C GLN A 265 -17.74 10.67 3.88
N PRO A 266 -18.14 11.29 5.01
CA PRO A 266 -18.48 12.70 5.03
C PRO A 266 -17.27 13.57 4.70
N GLU A 267 -17.53 14.82 4.37
CA GLU A 267 -16.47 15.83 4.22
C GLU A 267 -15.62 15.94 5.48
N GLY A 268 -14.33 16.20 5.30
CA GLY A 268 -13.37 16.28 6.41
C GLY A 268 -12.94 14.92 6.98
N LYS A 269 -13.41 13.79 6.41
CA LYS A 269 -13.02 12.44 6.85
C LYS A 269 -12.41 11.62 5.72
N GLY A 270 -11.43 10.82 6.12
CA GLY A 270 -10.81 9.81 5.28
C GLY A 270 -9.55 10.26 4.57
N CYS A 271 -8.70 9.28 4.29
CA CYS A 271 -7.45 9.42 3.56
C CYS A 271 -7.41 8.39 2.43
N ALA A 272 -7.20 8.85 1.20
CA ALA A 272 -7.23 8.00 0.01
C ALA A 272 -6.11 6.96 0.02
N ILE A 273 -6.46 5.67 -0.09
CA ILE A 273 -5.48 4.59 -0.15
C ILE A 273 -4.87 4.53 -1.55
N GLY A 274 -3.54 4.49 -1.65
CA GLY A 274 -2.81 4.27 -2.92
C GLY A 274 -1.75 5.31 -3.25
N ASN A 275 -1.62 6.36 -2.44
CA ASN A 275 -0.64 7.42 -2.62
C ASN A 275 0.42 7.41 -1.52
N LEU A 276 1.62 7.88 -1.85
CA LEU A 276 2.73 7.96 -0.90
C LEU A 276 2.42 8.85 0.32
N PRO A 277 1.89 10.09 0.17
CA PRO A 277 1.57 10.92 1.31
C PRO A 277 0.53 10.29 2.23
N SER A 278 -0.46 9.61 1.70
CA SER A 278 -1.50 8.97 2.52
C SER A 278 -0.94 7.95 3.51
N GLN A 279 0.11 7.23 3.12
CA GLN A 279 0.76 6.26 4.00
C GLN A 279 1.58 6.96 5.09
N LEU A 280 2.32 8.00 4.73
CA LEU A 280 3.13 8.79 5.67
C LEU A 280 2.24 9.54 6.66
N MET A 281 1.21 10.21 6.17
CA MET A 281 0.24 10.96 6.97
C MET A 281 -0.55 10.04 7.92
N ALA A 282 -1.00 8.87 7.45
CA ALA A 282 -1.65 7.91 8.32
C ALA A 282 -0.69 7.39 9.41
N ASN A 283 0.58 7.16 9.10
CA ASN A 283 1.55 6.75 10.11
C ASN A 283 1.82 7.85 11.13
N PHE A 284 1.93 9.09 10.66
CA PHE A 284 2.09 10.29 11.49
C PHE A 284 0.87 10.51 12.39
N TYR A 285 -0.36 10.41 11.86
CA TYR A 285 -1.58 10.57 12.64
C TYR A 285 -1.65 9.62 13.85
N ALA A 286 -1.25 8.37 13.64
CA ALA A 286 -1.19 7.39 14.71
C ALA A 286 0.01 7.59 15.67
N SER A 287 0.99 8.43 15.33
CA SER A 287 2.13 8.69 16.22
C SER A 287 1.76 9.41 17.51
N ALA A 288 0.64 10.14 17.52
CA ALA A 288 0.09 10.70 18.75
C ALA A 288 -0.30 9.59 19.75
N PHE A 289 -0.81 8.45 19.24
CA PHE A 289 -1.08 7.29 20.09
C PHE A 289 0.22 6.60 20.55
N ASP A 290 1.26 6.56 19.71
CA ASP A 290 2.57 6.05 20.12
C ASP A 290 3.17 6.89 21.27
N ASP A 291 3.05 8.22 21.19
CA ASP A 291 3.47 9.12 22.28
C ASP A 291 2.63 8.95 23.53
N PHE A 292 1.31 8.79 23.39
CA PHE A 292 0.44 8.44 24.51
C PHE A 292 0.91 7.15 25.20
N MET A 293 1.21 6.09 24.46
CA MET A 293 1.71 4.82 25.00
C MET A 293 3.01 5.01 25.79
N ARG A 294 3.94 5.78 25.23
CA ARG A 294 5.21 6.13 25.87
C ARG A 294 5.00 6.90 27.18
N ARG A 295 4.11 7.90 27.20
CA ARG A 295 3.75 8.67 28.41
C ARG A 295 3.08 7.83 29.49
N GLN A 296 2.43 6.71 29.10
CA GLN A 296 1.87 5.74 30.05
C GLN A 296 2.94 4.76 30.60
N GLY A 297 4.22 4.89 30.18
CA GLY A 297 5.29 3.98 30.59
C GLY A 297 5.20 2.59 29.96
N ILE A 298 4.46 2.43 28.86
CA ILE A 298 4.30 1.15 28.18
C ILE A 298 5.46 0.98 27.19
N THR A 299 6.41 0.12 27.54
CA THR A 299 7.63 -0.13 26.77
C THR A 299 7.49 -1.31 25.81
N ASP A 300 6.77 -2.37 26.22
CA ASP A 300 6.49 -3.54 25.40
C ASP A 300 5.28 -3.31 24.51
N TYR A 301 5.50 -2.48 23.49
CA TYR A 301 4.49 -2.01 22.55
C TYR A 301 5.06 -1.95 21.13
N VAL A 302 4.27 -2.38 20.15
CA VAL A 302 4.59 -2.24 18.72
C VAL A 302 3.33 -2.04 17.91
N ARG A 303 3.40 -1.17 16.91
CA ARG A 303 2.30 -0.86 16.00
C ARG A 303 2.68 -1.15 14.54
N PHE A 304 1.71 -1.66 13.79
CA PHE A 304 1.77 -1.83 12.34
C PHE A 304 0.50 -1.24 11.70
N VAL A 305 0.56 -0.01 11.27
CA VAL A 305 -0.56 0.82 10.80
C VAL A 305 -1.59 1.02 11.92
N ASP A 306 -2.69 0.28 11.85
CA ASP A 306 -3.85 0.24 12.76
C ASP A 306 -3.82 -0.94 13.74
N ASP A 307 -3.07 -1.99 13.42
CA ASP A 307 -2.86 -3.15 14.30
C ASP A 307 -1.73 -2.86 15.31
N PHE A 308 -1.98 -3.09 16.61
CA PHE A 308 -0.93 -2.96 17.63
C PHE A 308 -0.99 -4.05 18.70
N VAL A 309 0.16 -4.28 19.31
CA VAL A 309 0.37 -5.30 20.34
C VAL A 309 1.02 -4.67 21.56
N VAL A 310 0.56 -5.05 22.75
CA VAL A 310 1.20 -4.75 24.04
C VAL A 310 1.46 -6.05 24.80
N VAL A 311 2.53 -6.08 25.60
CA VAL A 311 2.83 -7.19 26.51
C VAL A 311 2.95 -6.63 27.93
N MET A 312 2.21 -7.21 28.88
CA MET A 312 2.08 -6.69 30.24
C MET A 312 2.15 -7.84 31.25
N PRO A 313 2.60 -7.58 32.50
CA PRO A 313 2.76 -8.62 33.53
C PRO A 313 1.47 -9.38 33.83
N ARG A 314 0.32 -8.69 33.92
CA ARG A 314 -0.95 -9.28 34.31
C ARG A 314 -2.05 -8.97 33.32
N ARG A 315 -3.06 -9.84 33.29
CA ARG A 315 -4.27 -9.67 32.48
C ARG A 315 -4.97 -8.34 32.79
N GLU A 316 -5.08 -8.04 34.07
CA GLU A 316 -5.77 -6.85 34.59
C GLU A 316 -5.10 -5.56 34.08
N ASP A 317 -3.76 -5.56 33.93
CA ASP A 317 -3.02 -4.41 33.42
C ASP A 317 -3.39 -4.14 31.98
N VAL A 318 -3.46 -5.18 31.12
CA VAL A 318 -3.95 -5.04 29.75
C VAL A 318 -5.41 -4.56 29.70
N VAL A 319 -6.27 -5.13 30.53
CA VAL A 319 -7.71 -4.79 30.54
C VAL A 319 -7.95 -3.34 30.97
N ARG A 320 -7.19 -2.83 31.94
CA ARG A 320 -7.28 -1.42 32.40
C ARG A 320 -6.86 -0.42 31.33
N LEU A 321 -6.04 -0.81 30.36
CA LEU A 321 -5.65 0.07 29.27
C LEU A 321 -6.77 0.26 28.23
N ILE A 322 -7.67 -0.70 28.08
CA ILE A 322 -8.71 -0.67 27.03
C ILE A 322 -9.59 0.60 27.10
N PRO A 323 -10.18 0.99 28.24
CA PRO A 323 -10.93 2.25 28.32
C PRO A 323 -10.05 3.46 28.01
N ARG A 324 -8.80 3.50 28.49
CA ARG A 324 -7.87 4.60 28.23
C ARG A 324 -7.53 4.72 26.74
N PHE A 325 -7.35 3.60 26.03
CA PHE A 325 -7.18 3.59 24.58
C PHE A 325 -8.40 4.16 23.87
N ARG A 326 -9.61 3.74 24.28
CA ARG A 326 -10.87 4.23 23.69
C ARG A 326 -11.04 5.72 23.88
N ASP A 327 -10.76 6.23 25.06
CA ASP A 327 -10.91 7.64 25.38
C ASP A 327 -9.91 8.47 24.59
N PHE A 328 -8.62 8.12 24.61
CA PHE A 328 -7.60 8.81 23.83
C PHE A 328 -7.93 8.83 22.32
N LEU A 329 -8.24 7.67 21.75
CA LEU A 329 -8.55 7.56 20.32
C LEU A 329 -9.77 8.37 19.93
N ARG A 330 -10.81 8.39 20.78
CA ARG A 330 -12.03 9.16 20.54
C ARG A 330 -11.80 10.66 20.66
N GLU A 331 -11.08 11.10 21.69
CA GLU A 331 -10.96 12.51 22.06
C GLU A 331 -9.86 13.23 21.31
N GLN A 332 -8.74 12.55 21.02
CA GLN A 332 -7.57 13.16 20.37
C GLN A 332 -7.51 12.87 18.87
N LEU A 333 -7.96 11.70 18.43
CA LEU A 333 -7.85 11.29 17.04
C LEU A 333 -9.19 11.05 16.35
N HIS A 334 -10.33 11.25 17.04
CA HIS A 334 -11.67 11.05 16.48
C HIS A 334 -11.87 9.69 15.78
N ILE A 335 -11.11 8.67 16.20
CA ILE A 335 -11.20 7.29 15.72
C ILE A 335 -11.62 6.36 16.85
N ARG A 336 -11.95 5.09 16.51
CA ARG A 336 -12.40 4.11 17.50
C ARG A 336 -11.47 2.92 17.55
N LEU A 337 -11.33 2.36 18.76
CA LEU A 337 -10.79 1.02 18.94
C LEU A 337 -11.81 0.00 18.41
N HIS A 338 -11.37 -0.94 17.56
CA HIS A 338 -12.28 -1.90 16.93
C HIS A 338 -12.91 -2.86 17.95
N PRO A 339 -14.25 -2.85 18.18
CA PRO A 339 -14.87 -3.53 19.32
C PRO A 339 -14.73 -5.06 19.27
N LYS A 340 -14.61 -5.64 18.06
CA LYS A 340 -14.52 -7.09 17.82
C LYS A 340 -13.09 -7.60 17.59
N LYS A 341 -12.07 -6.74 17.69
CA LYS A 341 -10.66 -7.12 17.48
C LYS A 341 -9.80 -6.80 18.69
N ILE A 342 -10.30 -7.15 19.84
CA ILE A 342 -9.62 -7.05 21.12
C ILE A 342 -9.30 -8.47 21.59
N TYR A 343 -8.03 -8.82 21.62
CA TYR A 343 -7.55 -10.12 22.09
C TYR A 343 -6.65 -9.92 23.29
N VAL A 344 -6.95 -10.60 24.39
CA VAL A 344 -6.14 -10.61 25.61
C VAL A 344 -5.96 -12.04 26.05
N GLN A 345 -4.72 -12.53 26.08
CA GLN A 345 -4.40 -13.91 26.41
C GLN A 345 -3.01 -14.06 27.00
N PRO A 346 -2.69 -15.17 27.69
CA PRO A 346 -1.33 -15.47 28.11
C PRO A 346 -0.37 -15.55 26.90
N VAL A 347 0.83 -15.01 27.05
CA VAL A 347 1.87 -15.03 26.00
C VAL A 347 2.17 -16.43 25.51
N ARG A 348 2.16 -17.45 26.41
CA ARG A 348 2.38 -18.87 26.05
C ARG A 348 1.37 -19.40 25.00
N HIS A 349 0.19 -18.81 24.90
CA HIS A 349 -0.80 -19.20 23.87
C HIS A 349 -0.49 -18.61 22.50
N GLY A 350 0.50 -17.71 22.42
CA GLY A 350 0.92 -17.05 21.18
C GLY A 350 0.02 -15.92 20.76
N VAL A 351 0.43 -15.16 19.75
CA VAL A 351 -0.35 -14.06 19.16
C VAL A 351 -0.27 -14.08 17.64
N LEU A 352 -1.42 -13.88 16.99
CA LEU A 352 -1.47 -13.72 15.53
C LEU A 352 -1.27 -12.24 15.19
N TYR A 353 -0.13 -11.91 14.59
CA TYR A 353 0.22 -10.53 14.23
C TYR A 353 0.81 -10.46 12.82
N VAL A 354 0.36 -9.51 12.01
CA VAL A 354 0.76 -9.24 10.61
C VAL A 354 1.01 -10.49 9.75
N GLY A 355 0.19 -11.52 9.93
CA GLY A 355 0.25 -12.76 9.13
C GLY A 355 1.12 -13.87 9.71
N ALA A 356 1.82 -13.63 10.82
CA ALA A 356 2.58 -14.62 11.58
C ALA A 356 1.88 -15.00 12.88
N PHE A 357 2.03 -16.23 13.31
CA PHE A 357 1.65 -16.69 14.65
C PHE A 357 2.92 -16.82 15.50
N ILE A 358 3.01 -16.01 16.55
CA ILE A 358 4.22 -15.77 17.35
C ILE A 358 4.00 -16.38 18.72
N GLN A 359 4.94 -17.23 19.13
CA GLN A 359 5.01 -17.84 20.46
C GLN A 359 6.42 -17.69 21.01
N PRO A 360 6.63 -17.80 22.33
CA PRO A 360 7.98 -17.83 22.88
C PRO A 360 8.89 -18.83 22.14
N GLY A 361 10.07 -18.36 21.73
CA GLY A 361 11.08 -19.13 21.02
C GLY A 361 10.78 -19.51 19.57
N ARG A 362 9.62 -19.12 18.99
CA ARG A 362 9.26 -19.56 17.63
C ARG A 362 8.16 -18.75 16.95
N THR A 363 8.29 -18.59 15.64
CA THR A 363 7.25 -18.02 14.78
C THR A 363 6.80 -19.02 13.72
N TYR A 364 5.51 -18.98 13.40
CA TYR A 364 4.89 -19.77 12.34
C TYR A 364 4.14 -18.86 11.37
N ILE A 365 3.92 -19.35 10.17
CA ILE A 365 3.00 -18.68 9.24
C ILE A 365 1.57 -18.81 9.71
N GLY A 366 0.81 -17.72 9.73
CA GLY A 366 -0.60 -17.72 10.11
C GLY A 366 -1.46 -18.52 9.14
N ASN A 367 -2.48 -19.22 9.67
CA ASN A 367 -3.35 -20.09 8.87
C ASN A 367 -4.04 -19.34 7.71
N ARG A 368 -4.42 -18.08 7.90
CA ARG A 368 -5.03 -17.27 6.84
C ARG A 368 -4.05 -17.00 5.70
N THR A 369 -2.78 -16.72 5.99
CA THR A 369 -1.74 -16.51 4.97
C THR A 369 -1.47 -17.81 4.22
N ARG A 370 -1.41 -18.95 4.93
CA ARG A 370 -1.27 -20.27 4.32
C ARG A 370 -2.46 -20.59 3.41
N GLY A 371 -3.69 -20.36 3.86
CA GLY A 371 -4.90 -20.57 3.05
C GLY A 371 -4.87 -19.79 1.76
N ARG A 372 -4.54 -18.50 1.81
CA ARG A 372 -4.41 -17.64 0.62
C ARG A 372 -3.35 -18.14 -0.37
N TYR A 373 -2.22 -18.64 0.12
CA TYR A 373 -1.22 -19.24 -0.76
C TYR A 373 -1.79 -20.46 -1.49
N VAL A 374 -2.51 -21.35 -0.78
CA VAL A 374 -3.15 -22.51 -1.37
C VAL A 374 -4.17 -22.11 -2.43
N ASP A 375 -5.00 -21.10 -2.15
CA ASP A 375 -6.02 -20.63 -3.10
C ASP A 375 -5.37 -19.99 -4.35
N CYS A 376 -4.28 -19.23 -4.15
CA CYS A 376 -3.50 -18.67 -5.24
C CYS A 376 -2.86 -19.78 -6.10
N LEU A 377 -2.27 -20.81 -5.48
CA LEU A 377 -1.69 -21.95 -6.17
C LEU A 377 -2.76 -22.72 -6.96
N ARG A 378 -3.93 -22.96 -6.37
CA ARG A 378 -5.06 -23.63 -7.06
C ARG A 378 -5.53 -22.85 -8.29
N HIS A 379 -5.60 -21.52 -8.18
CA HIS A 379 -5.97 -20.68 -9.31
C HIS A 379 -4.97 -20.85 -10.47
N PHE A 380 -3.68 -20.73 -10.20
CA PHE A 380 -2.67 -20.90 -11.24
C PHE A 380 -2.57 -22.33 -11.77
N ASN A 381 -2.80 -23.35 -10.92
CA ASN A 381 -2.85 -24.75 -11.38
C ASN A 381 -4.00 -24.99 -12.38
N ARG A 382 -5.15 -24.36 -12.22
CA ARG A 382 -6.23 -24.41 -13.21
C ARG A 382 -5.80 -23.80 -14.54
N LEU A 383 -5.22 -22.60 -14.53
CA LEU A 383 -4.69 -21.96 -15.73
C LEU A 383 -3.64 -22.84 -16.45
N ALA A 384 -2.81 -23.53 -15.68
CA ALA A 384 -1.83 -24.47 -16.25
C ALA A 384 -2.48 -25.71 -16.87
N ALA A 385 -3.51 -26.26 -16.24
CA ALA A 385 -4.27 -27.39 -16.75
C ALA A 385 -5.05 -27.05 -18.04
N GLU A 386 -5.49 -25.79 -18.16
CA GLU A 386 -6.16 -25.23 -19.34
C GLU A 386 -5.20 -24.84 -20.47
N GLY A 387 -3.87 -25.02 -20.30
CA GLY A 387 -2.85 -24.73 -21.32
C GLY A 387 -2.30 -23.30 -21.28
N HIS A 388 -2.76 -22.46 -20.34
CA HIS A 388 -2.38 -21.03 -20.24
C HIS A 388 -1.14 -20.76 -19.37
N ALA A 389 -0.34 -21.79 -19.04
CA ALA A 389 0.80 -21.65 -18.13
C ALA A 389 1.84 -20.63 -18.62
N LEU A 390 2.15 -20.61 -19.91
CA LEU A 390 3.16 -19.70 -20.46
C LEU A 390 2.73 -18.23 -20.44
N GLU A 391 1.47 -17.99 -20.73
CA GLU A 391 0.86 -16.64 -20.71
C GLU A 391 0.91 -16.05 -19.29
N HIS A 392 0.65 -16.87 -18.27
CA HIS A 392 0.60 -16.45 -16.87
C HIS A 392 1.90 -16.70 -16.09
N LEU A 393 3.01 -17.05 -16.76
CA LEU A 393 4.26 -17.47 -16.12
C LEU A 393 4.83 -16.43 -15.16
N GLU A 394 4.90 -15.19 -15.57
CA GLU A 394 5.47 -14.10 -14.75
C GLU A 394 4.58 -13.78 -13.54
N ALA A 395 3.27 -13.72 -13.76
CA ALA A 395 2.29 -13.52 -12.70
C ALA A 395 2.32 -14.66 -11.67
N PHE A 396 2.43 -15.90 -12.13
CA PHE A 396 2.59 -17.08 -11.29
C PHE A 396 3.84 -16.99 -10.43
N VAL A 397 5.01 -16.78 -11.06
CA VAL A 397 6.30 -16.72 -10.35
C VAL A 397 6.34 -15.55 -9.36
N SER A 398 5.84 -14.38 -9.75
CA SER A 398 5.75 -13.20 -8.87
C SER A 398 4.88 -13.50 -7.65
N SER A 399 3.68 -14.06 -7.86
CA SER A 399 2.73 -14.36 -6.78
C SER A 399 3.29 -15.42 -5.83
N MET A 400 3.82 -16.53 -6.35
CA MET A 400 4.42 -17.59 -5.53
C MET A 400 5.61 -17.07 -4.72
N ASN A 401 6.49 -16.28 -5.34
CA ASN A 401 7.67 -15.73 -4.67
C ASN A 401 7.31 -14.74 -3.56
N SER A 402 6.21 -14.01 -3.68
CA SER A 402 5.70 -13.14 -2.62
C SER A 402 5.39 -13.96 -1.35
N TYR A 403 4.70 -15.10 -1.50
CA TYR A 403 4.40 -15.98 -0.37
C TYR A 403 5.63 -16.74 0.15
N LEU A 404 6.46 -17.29 -0.74
CA LEU A 404 7.69 -17.99 -0.36
C LEU A 404 8.65 -17.06 0.38
N GLY A 405 8.78 -15.81 -0.10
CA GLY A 405 9.59 -14.78 0.54
C GLY A 405 9.12 -14.44 1.96
N LEU A 406 7.81 -14.35 2.17
CA LEU A 406 7.26 -14.19 3.52
C LEU A 406 7.50 -15.43 4.38
N MET A 407 7.21 -16.61 3.84
CA MET A 407 7.28 -17.87 4.60
C MET A 407 8.71 -18.26 5.01
N ARG A 408 9.74 -17.91 4.22
CA ARG A 408 11.14 -18.28 4.53
C ARG A 408 11.65 -17.76 5.87
N HIS A 409 11.08 -16.67 6.37
CA HIS A 409 11.41 -16.07 7.65
C HIS A 409 10.79 -16.78 8.87
N HIS A 410 9.95 -17.80 8.63
CA HIS A 410 9.27 -18.58 9.66
C HIS A 410 9.62 -20.06 9.59
N ARG A 411 9.33 -20.84 10.62
CA ARG A 411 9.49 -22.30 10.61
C ARG A 411 8.51 -22.96 9.63
N SER A 412 8.74 -22.79 8.33
CA SER A 412 7.79 -23.15 7.27
C SER A 412 8.35 -24.12 6.21
N TYR A 413 9.58 -24.62 6.34
CA TYR A 413 10.21 -25.47 5.31
C TYR A 413 9.32 -26.65 4.87
N ARG A 414 8.77 -27.40 5.85
CA ARG A 414 7.88 -28.54 5.54
C ARG A 414 6.62 -28.12 4.79
N ILE A 415 6.04 -26.95 5.14
CA ILE A 415 4.88 -26.37 4.48
C ILE A 415 5.24 -25.95 3.06
N ARG A 416 6.33 -25.20 2.88
CA ARG A 416 6.80 -24.73 1.56
C ARG A 416 7.06 -25.92 0.63
N ARG A 417 7.77 -26.96 1.11
CA ARG A 417 8.05 -28.19 0.36
C ARG A 417 6.76 -28.91 -0.05
N ARG A 418 5.78 -29.05 0.87
CA ARG A 418 4.48 -29.65 0.57
C ARG A 418 3.74 -28.90 -0.51
N LEU A 419 3.64 -27.57 -0.38
CA LEU A 419 2.92 -26.72 -1.32
C LEU A 419 3.53 -26.75 -2.73
N LEU A 420 4.87 -26.82 -2.85
CA LEU A 420 5.51 -26.98 -4.16
C LEU A 420 5.21 -28.34 -4.80
N LYS A 421 5.00 -29.40 -4.00
CA LYS A 421 4.56 -30.71 -4.54
C LYS A 421 3.15 -30.66 -5.11
N GLU A 422 2.32 -29.72 -4.67
CA GLU A 422 0.95 -29.50 -5.16
C GLU A 422 0.91 -28.67 -6.46
N MET A 423 2.06 -28.19 -6.98
CA MET A 423 2.14 -27.48 -8.25
C MET A 423 1.81 -28.41 -9.42
N HIS A 424 1.01 -27.93 -10.35
CA HIS A 424 0.72 -28.65 -11.60
C HIS A 424 2.01 -28.95 -12.38
N ALA A 425 2.09 -30.13 -13.00
CA ALA A 425 3.29 -30.60 -13.69
C ALA A 425 3.80 -29.65 -14.78
N GLU A 426 2.87 -28.94 -15.43
CA GLU A 426 3.17 -27.97 -16.48
C GLU A 426 4.11 -26.86 -16.01
N TRP A 427 3.97 -26.37 -14.77
CA TRP A 427 4.84 -25.32 -14.24
C TRP A 427 6.31 -25.70 -14.21
N TRP A 428 6.62 -26.99 -13.98
CA TRP A 428 7.99 -27.46 -13.92
C TRP A 428 8.73 -27.42 -15.25
N LYS A 429 8.02 -27.26 -16.37
CA LYS A 429 8.65 -26.97 -17.67
C LYS A 429 9.33 -25.59 -17.67
N TYR A 430 8.76 -24.63 -16.98
CA TYR A 430 9.12 -23.22 -17.03
C TYR A 430 9.96 -22.73 -15.86
N VAL A 431 9.82 -23.35 -14.68
CA VAL A 431 10.47 -22.85 -13.44
C VAL A 431 11.43 -23.86 -12.82
N THR A 432 12.34 -23.33 -12.00
CA THR A 432 13.22 -24.06 -11.08
C THR A 432 13.08 -23.50 -9.68
N VAL A 433 13.45 -24.30 -8.66
CA VAL A 433 13.46 -23.90 -7.26
C VAL A 433 14.87 -23.49 -6.85
N GLU A 434 14.99 -22.43 -6.07
CA GLU A 434 16.24 -21.98 -5.47
C GLU A 434 16.21 -22.03 -3.95
N GLY A 435 17.39 -22.19 -3.36
CA GLY A 435 17.60 -22.31 -1.93
C GLY A 435 16.84 -23.50 -1.34
N HIS A 436 16.54 -23.41 -0.05
CA HIS A 436 15.72 -24.41 0.65
C HIS A 436 14.20 -24.16 0.41
N VAL A 437 13.78 -24.22 -0.88
CA VAL A 437 12.37 -23.94 -1.27
C VAL A 437 11.99 -22.49 -0.95
N GLU A 438 12.86 -21.55 -1.29
CA GLU A 438 12.67 -20.15 -0.92
C GLU A 438 12.17 -19.27 -2.07
N LYS A 439 12.48 -19.71 -3.31
CA LYS A 439 12.16 -18.92 -4.50
C LYS A 439 11.99 -19.80 -5.73
N LEU A 440 11.07 -19.40 -6.60
CA LEU A 440 10.96 -19.93 -7.95
C LEU A 440 11.71 -19.01 -8.91
N ARG A 441 12.46 -19.58 -9.86
CA ARG A 441 13.06 -18.87 -10.99
C ARG A 441 12.52 -19.39 -12.31
N ILE A 442 12.26 -18.46 -13.22
CA ILE A 442 12.00 -18.80 -14.61
C ILE A 442 13.30 -19.34 -15.21
N LYS A 443 13.25 -20.51 -15.85
CA LYS A 443 14.39 -21.10 -16.56
C LYS A 443 14.86 -20.17 -17.65
N LYS A 444 16.19 -20.13 -17.91
CA LYS A 444 16.83 -19.17 -18.84
C LYS A 444 16.09 -19.05 -20.17
N ARG A 445 15.80 -20.20 -20.79
CA ARG A 445 15.10 -20.28 -22.10
C ARG A 445 13.73 -19.59 -22.17
N TRP A 446 13.11 -19.30 -21.02
CA TRP A 446 11.77 -18.72 -20.93
C TRP A 446 11.76 -17.29 -20.39
N ARG A 447 12.92 -16.69 -20.14
CA ARG A 447 13.01 -15.29 -19.72
C ARG A 447 12.74 -14.35 -20.89
N GLN A 448 12.06 -13.23 -20.65
CA GLN A 448 11.70 -12.26 -21.69
C GLN A 448 12.89 -11.84 -22.58
N GLY A 449 14.07 -11.56 -22.01
CA GLY A 449 15.25 -11.20 -22.77
C GLY A 449 15.79 -12.32 -23.67
N GLU A 450 15.52 -13.59 -23.37
CA GLU A 450 15.92 -14.72 -24.19
C GLU A 450 14.86 -15.08 -25.25
N ARG A 451 13.58 -14.83 -24.93
CA ARG A 451 12.50 -14.86 -25.93
C ARG A 451 12.77 -13.84 -27.05
N TRP A 452 13.17 -12.62 -26.66
CA TRP A 452 13.56 -11.57 -27.60
C TRP A 452 14.73 -12.01 -28.48
N ARG A 453 15.80 -12.55 -27.87
CA ARG A 453 16.96 -13.08 -28.61
C ARG A 453 16.57 -14.22 -29.55
N GLN A 454 15.67 -15.10 -29.12
CA GLN A 454 15.17 -16.17 -29.95
C GLN A 454 14.27 -15.62 -31.09
N ALA A 455 13.35 -14.70 -30.75
CA ALA A 455 12.48 -14.06 -31.72
C ALA A 455 13.25 -13.28 -32.78
N VAL A 456 14.39 -12.64 -32.39
CA VAL A 456 15.29 -11.98 -33.32
C VAL A 456 16.02 -13.00 -34.22
N LYS A 457 16.44 -14.16 -33.67
CA LYS A 457 17.11 -15.22 -34.43
C LYS A 457 16.21 -15.92 -35.47
N ASP A 458 14.93 -16.15 -35.11
CA ASP A 458 13.97 -16.85 -35.98
C ASP A 458 13.07 -15.89 -36.78
N GLY A 459 13.34 -14.58 -36.74
CA GLY A 459 12.58 -13.57 -37.47
C GLY A 459 11.18 -13.27 -36.98
N SER A 460 10.78 -13.83 -35.81
CA SER A 460 9.43 -13.67 -35.26
C SER A 460 9.28 -12.45 -34.31
N TYR A 461 10.28 -11.53 -34.32
CA TYR A 461 10.29 -10.36 -33.44
C TYR A 461 9.06 -9.44 -33.57
N ALA A 462 8.43 -9.39 -34.73
CA ALA A 462 7.22 -8.59 -34.96
C ALA A 462 6.05 -9.07 -34.04
N ARG A 463 5.92 -10.39 -33.83
CA ARG A 463 4.91 -10.98 -32.93
C ARG A 463 5.17 -10.72 -31.45
N VAL A 464 6.43 -10.42 -31.08
CA VAL A 464 6.81 -10.12 -29.69
C VAL A 464 6.61 -8.64 -29.36
N LEU A 465 6.73 -7.76 -30.37
CA LEU A 465 6.57 -6.31 -30.23
C LEU A 465 5.12 -5.83 -30.32
N MET A 466 4.28 -6.55 -31.07
CA MET A 466 2.89 -6.15 -31.35
C MET A 466 1.95 -7.36 -31.19
N PRO A 467 1.68 -7.81 -29.96
CA PRO A 467 0.77 -8.94 -29.73
C PRO A 467 -0.69 -8.66 -30.10
N GLU A 468 -1.06 -7.41 -30.41
CA GLU A 468 -2.44 -6.98 -30.68
C GLU A 468 -2.74 -6.69 -32.16
N ILE A 469 -1.84 -7.01 -33.10
CA ILE A 469 -2.01 -6.71 -34.54
C ILE A 469 -2.04 -8.00 -35.42
N CYS A 470 -1.99 -9.18 -34.80
CA CYS A 470 -2.14 -10.46 -35.53
C CYS A 470 -3.35 -11.23 -35.03
#